data_22d51208dce91b788f8406c94c9c0f17
#
_entry.id   22d51208dce91b788f8406c94c9c0f17
#
_cell.length_a   1.000
_cell.length_b   1.000
_cell.length_c   1.000
_cell.angle_alpha   90.00
_cell.angle_beta   90.00
_cell.angle_gamma   90.00
#
_symmetry.space_group_name_H-M   'P 1'
#
loop_
_entity.id
_entity.type
_entity.pdbx_description
1 polymer ?
#
loop_
_entity_poly.entity_id
_entity_poly.type
_entity_poly.pdbx_seq_one_letter_code
_entity_poly.pdbx_strand_id
1 'polypeptide(L)'
;ADEMLSMGFKDELDQILNALSSVENKWLFSATMPEGIEQMVKKHLSKDAIHIKVGGKDVVNQKIQHQFLVCDEKDKFYILTEFLKTEKNNRGVIFCRTKVATQKLTKQLIAKNVLADCIRGDLQQRERDKAMRAFKNKAVQILVATDVAARGIDIEGLSYVVHYQLPENEEYYTHRSGRTARAGKEGTSIAIITPNEVRQIRKYEKYLSISFREIKAR
;
A
#
# COMPACT_ATOMS: atom_id res chain seq x y z
N ALA A 1 -9.21 11.50 3.29
CA ALA A 1 -9.88 11.71 4.60
C ALA A 1 -9.93 10.43 5.42
N ASP A 2 -10.37 9.32 4.84
CA ASP A 2 -10.46 7.99 5.47
C ASP A 2 -9.16 7.56 6.17
N GLU A 3 -8.04 7.78 5.50
CA GLU A 3 -6.72 7.49 6.03
C GLU A 3 -6.36 8.32 7.29
N MET A 4 -6.71 9.59 7.32
CA MET A 4 -6.48 10.44 8.50
C MET A 4 -7.30 9.96 9.69
N LEU A 5 -8.55 9.54 9.46
CA LEU A 5 -9.38 8.97 10.52
C LEU A 5 -8.84 7.62 11.00
N SER A 6 -8.37 6.75 10.10
CA SER A 6 -7.77 5.46 10.47
C SER A 6 -6.49 5.62 11.30
N MET A 7 -5.81 6.74 11.17
CA MET A 7 -4.63 7.11 11.98
C MET A 7 -4.99 7.74 13.33
N GLY A 8 -6.26 7.94 13.62
CA GLY A 8 -6.73 8.52 14.89
C GLY A 8 -6.79 10.03 14.96
N PHE A 9 -6.62 10.74 13.84
CA PHE A 9 -6.63 12.22 13.79
C PHE A 9 -8.05 12.84 13.83
N LYS A 10 -9.04 12.12 14.35
CA LYS A 10 -10.42 12.60 14.35
C LYS A 10 -10.59 13.90 15.15
N ASP A 11 -10.02 13.94 16.34
CA ASP A 11 -10.18 15.08 17.25
C ASP A 11 -9.42 16.31 16.75
N GLU A 12 -8.23 16.13 16.18
CA GLU A 12 -7.46 17.22 15.58
C GLU A 12 -8.15 17.78 14.33
N LEU A 13 -8.73 16.91 13.51
CA LEU A 13 -9.51 17.32 12.33
C LEU A 13 -10.76 18.10 12.76
N ASP A 14 -11.47 17.63 13.78
CA ASP A 14 -12.63 18.32 14.33
C ASP A 14 -12.27 19.71 14.87
N GLN A 15 -11.14 19.83 15.57
CA GLN A 15 -10.65 21.14 16.06
C GLN A 15 -10.35 22.10 14.92
N ILE A 16 -9.62 21.64 13.90
CA ILE A 16 -9.27 22.44 12.72
C ILE A 16 -10.55 22.88 11.98
N LEU A 17 -11.46 21.95 11.70
CA LEU A 17 -12.68 22.22 10.94
C LEU A 17 -13.64 23.16 11.70
N ASN A 18 -13.70 23.08 13.03
CA ASN A 18 -14.48 23.99 13.87
C ASN A 18 -13.88 25.40 13.90
N ALA A 19 -12.56 25.55 13.81
CA ALA A 19 -11.88 26.83 13.74
C ALA A 19 -12.06 27.57 12.41
N LEU A 20 -12.43 26.83 11.34
CA LEU A 20 -12.63 27.36 10.00
C LEU A 20 -14.04 27.92 9.79
N SER A 21 -14.43 28.95 10.57
CA SER A 21 -15.77 29.54 10.54
C SER A 21 -16.07 30.39 9.28
N SER A 22 -15.04 30.89 8.60
CA SER A 22 -15.18 31.84 7.47
C SER A 22 -14.78 31.23 6.11
N VAL A 23 -14.69 29.88 6.01
CA VAL A 23 -14.29 29.22 4.76
C VAL A 23 -15.49 29.07 3.84
N GLU A 24 -15.40 29.63 2.65
CA GLU A 24 -16.47 29.57 1.64
C GLU A 24 -16.68 28.16 1.08
N ASN A 25 -15.60 27.40 0.85
CA ASN A 25 -15.65 26.09 0.25
C ASN A 25 -14.85 25.04 1.05
N LYS A 26 -15.47 23.91 1.37
CA LYS A 26 -14.84 22.77 2.01
C LYS A 26 -14.92 21.56 1.05
N TRP A 27 -13.77 20.97 0.76
CA TRP A 27 -13.67 19.83 -0.12
C TRP A 27 -13.11 18.63 0.65
N LEU A 28 -13.78 17.50 0.53
CA LEU A 28 -13.35 16.26 1.16
C LEU A 28 -13.08 15.22 0.07
N PHE A 29 -11.88 14.66 0.06
CA PHE A 29 -11.49 13.57 -0.83
C PHE A 29 -11.24 12.32 0.00
N SER A 30 -11.86 11.21 -0.39
CA SER A 30 -11.71 9.92 0.27
C SER A 30 -11.82 8.79 -0.73
N ALA A 31 -11.00 7.75 -0.56
CA ALA A 31 -11.11 6.54 -1.38
C ALA A 31 -12.25 5.63 -0.90
N THR A 32 -12.54 5.65 0.40
CA THR A 32 -13.58 4.86 1.04
C THR A 32 -14.51 5.77 1.85
N MET A 33 -15.72 5.28 2.17
CA MET A 33 -16.72 6.03 2.96
C MET A 33 -17.11 5.22 4.20
N PRO A 34 -16.17 4.98 5.16
CA PRO A 34 -16.52 4.37 6.43
C PRO A 34 -17.41 5.29 7.25
N GLU A 35 -18.11 4.74 8.24
CA GLU A 35 -19.06 5.49 9.08
C GLU A 35 -18.47 6.78 9.68
N GLY A 36 -17.19 6.76 10.07
CA GLY A 36 -16.50 7.95 10.59
C GLY A 36 -16.40 9.10 9.57
N ILE A 37 -16.20 8.80 8.29
CA ILE A 37 -16.22 9.80 7.21
C ILE A 37 -17.62 10.33 6.99
N GLU A 38 -18.64 9.46 6.98
CA GLU A 38 -20.03 9.90 6.85
C GLU A 38 -20.44 10.86 7.98
N GLN A 39 -20.03 10.56 9.21
CA GLN A 39 -20.25 11.44 10.37
C GLN A 39 -19.55 12.79 10.19
N MET A 40 -18.29 12.80 9.72
CA MET A 40 -17.54 14.02 9.45
C MET A 40 -18.20 14.86 8.34
N VAL A 41 -18.64 14.23 7.25
CA VAL A 41 -19.38 14.91 6.17
C VAL A 41 -20.63 15.57 6.73
N LYS A 42 -21.46 14.84 7.49
CA LYS A 42 -22.70 15.38 8.10
C LYS A 42 -22.45 16.54 9.07
N LYS A 43 -21.32 16.51 9.77
CA LYS A 43 -20.99 17.50 10.80
C LYS A 43 -20.38 18.79 10.22
N HIS A 44 -19.50 18.67 9.23
CA HIS A 44 -18.63 19.75 8.79
C HIS A 44 -18.88 20.27 7.37
N LEU A 45 -19.56 19.50 6.52
CA LEU A 45 -19.94 19.94 5.17
C LEU A 45 -21.37 20.50 5.15
N SER A 46 -21.66 21.31 4.12
CA SER A 46 -23.01 21.79 3.88
C SER A 46 -23.96 20.64 3.58
N LYS A 47 -25.26 20.79 3.94
CA LYS A 47 -26.32 19.86 3.55
C LYS A 47 -26.49 19.75 2.03
N ASP A 48 -26.13 20.81 1.32
CA ASP A 48 -26.18 20.91 -0.14
C ASP A 48 -24.86 20.52 -0.81
N ALA A 49 -23.91 19.90 -0.07
CA ALA A 49 -22.63 19.47 -0.61
C ALA A 49 -22.80 18.46 -1.73
N ILE A 50 -22.18 18.74 -2.87
CA ILE A 50 -22.23 17.84 -4.04
C ILE A 50 -21.34 16.63 -3.77
N HIS A 51 -21.94 15.46 -3.83
CA HIS A 51 -21.21 14.20 -3.72
C HIS A 51 -20.86 13.64 -5.10
N ILE A 52 -19.60 13.74 -5.48
CA ILE A 52 -19.10 13.21 -6.74
C ILE A 52 -18.43 11.84 -6.45
N LYS A 53 -19.00 10.78 -7.02
CA LYS A 53 -18.43 9.44 -6.95
C LYS A 53 -17.84 9.07 -8.30
N VAL A 54 -16.52 8.89 -8.36
CA VAL A 54 -15.81 8.45 -9.55
C VAL A 54 -15.47 6.97 -9.44
N GLY A 55 -15.80 6.16 -10.44
CA GLY A 55 -15.60 4.72 -10.46
C GLY A 55 -16.86 3.93 -10.11
N GLY A 56 -16.85 2.64 -10.48
CA GLY A 56 -17.93 1.69 -10.19
C GLY A 56 -17.81 1.07 -8.78
N LYS A 57 -18.46 -0.08 -8.60
CA LYS A 57 -18.37 -0.88 -7.36
C LYS A 57 -16.97 -1.46 -7.10
N ASP A 58 -16.07 -1.39 -8.08
CA ASP A 58 -14.75 -2.00 -8.03
C ASP A 58 -13.80 -1.10 -7.23
N VAL A 59 -13.57 -1.44 -5.99
CA VAL A 59 -12.62 -0.77 -5.07
C VAL A 59 -11.17 -1.01 -5.53
N VAL A 60 -10.93 -2.04 -6.34
CA VAL A 60 -9.60 -2.47 -6.80
C VAL A 60 -9.47 -2.28 -8.31
N ASN A 61 -8.34 -1.75 -8.75
CA ASN A 61 -8.05 -1.57 -10.16
C ASN A 61 -7.97 -2.92 -10.89
N GLN A 62 -8.84 -3.15 -11.86
CA GLN A 62 -8.95 -4.41 -12.63
C GLN A 62 -7.69 -4.74 -13.45
N LYS A 63 -6.76 -3.79 -13.65
CA LYS A 63 -5.47 -4.02 -14.31
C LYS A 63 -4.40 -4.61 -13.39
N ILE A 64 -4.73 -4.84 -12.12
CA ILE A 64 -3.83 -5.51 -11.17
C ILE A 64 -4.06 -7.02 -11.25
N GLN A 65 -3.01 -7.76 -11.57
CA GLN A 65 -2.99 -9.21 -11.44
C GLN A 65 -2.67 -9.59 -9.99
N HIS A 66 -3.65 -10.12 -9.27
CA HIS A 66 -3.49 -10.56 -7.89
C HIS A 66 -3.00 -12.00 -7.85
N GLN A 67 -1.85 -12.22 -7.21
CA GLN A 67 -1.21 -13.52 -7.13
C GLN A 67 -0.81 -13.85 -5.69
N PHE A 68 -0.73 -15.12 -5.35
CA PHE A 68 -0.12 -15.56 -4.10
C PHE A 68 0.68 -16.84 -4.27
N LEU A 69 1.63 -17.03 -3.36
CA LEU A 69 2.47 -18.20 -3.26
C LEU A 69 2.48 -18.67 -1.81
N VAL A 70 2.26 -19.97 -1.61
CA VAL A 70 2.27 -20.59 -0.28
C VAL A 70 3.62 -21.25 -0.02
N CYS A 71 4.21 -20.95 1.14
CA CYS A 71 5.46 -21.54 1.57
C CYS A 71 5.61 -21.51 3.10
N ASP A 72 6.60 -22.23 3.62
CA ASP A 72 6.99 -22.08 5.02
C ASP A 72 7.62 -20.71 5.29
N GLU A 73 7.48 -20.21 6.52
CA GLU A 73 8.05 -18.91 6.91
C GLU A 73 9.56 -18.81 6.66
N LYS A 74 10.30 -19.91 6.86
CA LYS A 74 11.75 -19.99 6.61
C LYS A 74 12.12 -19.82 5.15
N ASP A 75 11.24 -20.17 4.23
CA ASP A 75 11.49 -20.17 2.80
C ASP A 75 11.05 -18.86 2.11
N LYS A 76 10.29 -18.00 2.81
CA LYS A 76 9.80 -16.72 2.25
C LYS A 76 10.89 -15.86 1.63
N PHE A 77 12.06 -15.77 2.28
CA PHE A 77 13.16 -14.96 1.76
C PHE A 77 13.77 -15.56 0.48
N TYR A 78 13.94 -16.87 0.44
CA TYR A 78 14.42 -17.56 -0.76
C TYR A 78 13.46 -17.33 -1.92
N ILE A 79 12.17 -17.56 -1.73
CA ILE A 79 11.14 -17.35 -2.75
C ILE A 79 11.10 -15.89 -3.22
N LEU A 80 11.18 -14.92 -2.31
CA LEU A 80 11.28 -13.52 -2.67
C LEU A 80 12.47 -13.27 -3.59
N THR A 81 13.64 -13.81 -3.25
CA THR A 81 14.85 -13.60 -4.07
C THR A 81 14.73 -14.25 -5.45
N GLU A 82 14.11 -15.42 -5.57
CA GLU A 82 13.83 -16.03 -6.88
C GLU A 82 12.85 -15.19 -7.71
N PHE A 83 11.78 -14.69 -7.10
CA PHE A 83 10.86 -13.78 -7.77
C PHE A 83 11.60 -12.51 -8.27
N LEU A 84 12.44 -11.90 -7.45
CA LEU A 84 13.18 -10.70 -7.82
C LEU A 84 14.18 -10.93 -8.96
N LYS A 85 14.69 -12.14 -9.13
CA LYS A 85 15.52 -12.50 -10.28
C LYS A 85 14.74 -12.46 -11.60
N THR A 86 13.45 -12.79 -11.57
CA THR A 86 12.60 -12.69 -12.77
C THR A 86 12.26 -11.23 -13.10
N GLU A 87 12.31 -10.34 -12.11
CA GLU A 87 11.92 -8.92 -12.20
C GLU A 87 13.13 -7.96 -12.32
N LYS A 88 14.29 -8.45 -12.76
CA LYS A 88 15.59 -7.71 -12.73
C LYS A 88 15.56 -6.28 -13.27
N ASN A 89 14.72 -6.01 -14.26
CA ASN A 89 14.64 -4.69 -14.91
C ASN A 89 13.45 -3.85 -14.43
N ASN A 90 12.65 -4.40 -13.54
CA ASN A 90 11.43 -3.81 -13.04
C ASN A 90 11.62 -3.19 -11.66
N ARG A 91 10.80 -2.20 -11.35
CA ARG A 91 10.80 -1.56 -10.04
C ARG A 91 9.58 -2.00 -9.24
N GLY A 92 9.78 -2.25 -7.96
CA GLY A 92 8.72 -2.68 -7.09
C GLY A 92 8.83 -2.15 -5.66
N VAL A 93 7.76 -2.38 -4.91
CA VAL A 93 7.72 -2.13 -3.47
C VAL A 93 7.40 -3.43 -2.74
N ILE A 94 8.14 -3.69 -1.67
CA ILE A 94 7.92 -4.84 -0.80
C ILE A 94 7.38 -4.33 0.53
N PHE A 95 6.22 -4.84 0.94
CA PHE A 95 5.58 -4.45 2.18
C PHE A 95 5.84 -5.42 3.33
N CYS A 96 6.28 -4.85 4.46
CA CYS A 96 6.36 -5.51 5.76
C CYS A 96 5.43 -4.82 6.76
N ARG A 97 5.02 -5.54 7.82
CA ARG A 97 4.15 -4.98 8.86
C ARG A 97 4.87 -4.03 9.80
N THR A 98 6.15 -4.29 10.09
CA THR A 98 6.90 -3.55 11.12
C THR A 98 8.16 -2.90 10.59
N LYS A 99 8.60 -1.84 11.25
CA LYS A 99 9.88 -1.15 10.96
C LYS A 99 11.07 -2.11 11.07
N VAL A 100 11.06 -2.99 12.08
CA VAL A 100 12.12 -3.98 12.31
C VAL A 100 12.19 -4.99 11.16
N ALA A 101 11.04 -5.53 10.74
CA ALA A 101 10.97 -6.44 9.60
C ALA A 101 11.45 -5.77 8.30
N THR A 102 11.04 -4.52 8.06
CA THR A 102 11.48 -3.72 6.91
C THR A 102 13.00 -3.58 6.89
N GLN A 103 13.61 -3.20 8.02
CA GLN A 103 15.06 -3.01 8.11
C GLN A 103 15.83 -4.34 7.95
N LYS A 104 15.35 -5.41 8.59
CA LYS A 104 15.95 -6.75 8.47
C LYS A 104 15.93 -7.23 7.02
N LEU A 105 14.79 -7.15 6.38
CA LEU A 105 14.61 -7.59 4.99
C LEU A 105 15.50 -6.78 4.03
N THR A 106 15.56 -5.46 4.19
CA THR A 106 16.41 -4.60 3.37
C THR A 106 17.89 -5.00 3.48
N LYS A 107 18.40 -5.22 4.71
CA LYS A 107 19.78 -5.68 4.93
C LYS A 107 20.05 -7.04 4.25
N GLN A 108 19.10 -7.96 4.33
CA GLN A 108 19.21 -9.27 3.67
C GLN A 108 19.24 -9.16 2.14
N LEU A 109 18.42 -8.29 1.56
CA LEU A 109 18.39 -8.02 0.12
C LEU A 109 19.72 -7.40 -0.37
N ILE A 110 20.23 -6.40 0.33
CA ILE A 110 21.52 -5.76 0.02
C ILE A 110 22.66 -6.78 0.08
N ALA A 111 22.67 -7.67 1.09
CA ALA A 111 23.65 -8.75 1.20
C ALA A 111 23.58 -9.76 0.04
N LYS A 112 22.48 -9.80 -0.72
CA LYS A 112 22.30 -10.56 -1.95
C LYS A 112 22.53 -9.73 -3.22
N ASN A 113 23.16 -8.55 -3.10
CA ASN A 113 23.42 -7.62 -4.19
C ASN A 113 22.15 -7.08 -4.88
N VAL A 114 21.02 -7.06 -4.16
CA VAL A 114 19.80 -6.43 -4.66
C VAL A 114 19.86 -4.92 -4.36
N LEU A 115 19.59 -4.09 -5.36
CA LEU A 115 19.54 -2.63 -5.22
C LEU A 115 18.25 -2.23 -4.46
N ALA A 116 18.30 -2.33 -3.14
CA ALA A 116 17.18 -2.09 -2.25
C ALA A 116 17.47 -0.98 -1.24
N ASP A 117 16.44 -0.23 -0.87
CA ASP A 117 16.44 0.70 0.26
C ASP A 117 15.14 0.58 1.04
N CYS A 118 15.07 1.17 2.22
CA CYS A 118 13.86 1.09 3.05
C CYS A 118 13.25 2.45 3.34
N ILE A 119 11.92 2.46 3.43
CA ILE A 119 11.16 3.61 3.92
C ILE A 119 10.33 3.18 5.11
N ARG A 120 10.56 3.84 6.25
CA ARG A 120 9.91 3.54 7.53
C ARG A 120 9.60 4.84 8.27
N GLY A 121 8.60 4.80 9.15
CA GLY A 121 8.04 6.03 9.75
C GLY A 121 8.96 6.77 10.72
N ASP A 122 10.05 6.15 11.18
CA ASP A 122 11.04 6.74 12.07
C ASP A 122 12.24 7.38 11.33
N LEU A 123 12.26 7.33 9.99
CA LEU A 123 13.24 8.07 9.21
C LEU A 123 12.97 9.57 9.29
N GLN A 124 14.04 10.35 9.45
CA GLN A 124 13.96 11.79 9.26
C GLN A 124 13.55 12.11 7.82
N GLN A 125 12.89 13.25 7.62
CA GLN A 125 12.41 13.64 6.27
C GLN A 125 13.55 13.66 5.24
N ARG A 126 14.74 14.11 5.64
CA ARG A 126 15.92 14.13 4.77
C ARG A 126 16.35 12.73 4.29
N GLU A 127 16.30 11.74 5.16
CA GLU A 127 16.63 10.35 4.81
C GLU A 127 15.57 9.74 3.88
N ARG A 128 14.29 10.03 4.16
CA ARG A 128 13.17 9.64 3.33
C ARG A 128 13.30 10.22 1.91
N ASP A 129 13.62 11.51 1.80
CA ASP A 129 13.83 12.19 0.52
C ASP A 129 15.04 11.62 -0.24
N LYS A 130 16.10 11.23 0.46
CA LYS A 130 17.26 10.56 -0.13
C LYS A 130 16.89 9.22 -0.74
N ALA A 131 16.20 8.35 0.02
CA ALA A 131 15.74 7.05 -0.46
C ALA A 131 14.80 7.19 -1.68
N MET A 132 13.88 8.17 -1.63
CA MET A 132 12.98 8.45 -2.74
C MET A 132 13.70 8.96 -3.98
N ARG A 133 14.68 9.84 -3.84
CA ARG A 133 15.51 10.29 -4.98
C ARG A 133 16.29 9.15 -5.58
N ALA A 134 16.92 8.30 -4.76
CA ALA A 134 17.65 7.13 -5.24
C ALA A 134 16.72 6.17 -6.02
N PHE A 135 15.50 5.97 -5.55
CA PHE A 135 14.50 5.17 -6.23
C PHE A 135 14.02 5.81 -7.54
N LYS A 136 13.71 7.12 -7.54
CA LYS A 136 13.29 7.85 -8.76
C LYS A 136 14.38 7.82 -9.83
N ASN A 137 15.63 7.96 -9.44
CA ASN A 137 16.79 7.94 -10.33
C ASN A 137 17.27 6.53 -10.71
N LYS A 138 16.52 5.48 -10.33
CA LYS A 138 16.82 4.07 -10.61
C LYS A 138 18.12 3.54 -9.99
N ALA A 139 18.75 4.28 -9.08
CA ALA A 139 19.89 3.79 -8.28
C ALA A 139 19.43 2.72 -7.27
N VAL A 140 18.15 2.73 -6.88
CA VAL A 140 17.46 1.71 -6.12
C VAL A 140 16.30 1.20 -6.96
N GLN A 141 16.15 -0.12 -7.05
CA GLN A 141 15.07 -0.78 -7.80
C GLN A 141 13.91 -1.20 -6.91
N ILE A 142 14.19 -1.47 -5.65
CA ILE A 142 13.24 -2.01 -4.69
C ILE A 142 13.17 -1.13 -3.45
N LEU A 143 11.98 -0.71 -3.09
CA LEU A 143 11.71 -0.11 -1.80
C LEU A 143 11.07 -1.14 -0.87
N VAL A 144 11.61 -1.28 0.34
CA VAL A 144 10.96 -2.06 1.40
C VAL A 144 10.29 -1.07 2.35
N ALA A 145 8.99 -1.22 2.59
CA ALA A 145 8.22 -0.21 3.31
C ALA A 145 7.22 -0.82 4.30
N THR A 146 6.86 -0.03 5.30
CA THR A 146 5.64 -0.25 6.09
C THR A 146 4.47 0.54 5.47
N ASP A 147 3.23 0.18 5.83
CA ASP A 147 2.04 0.88 5.35
C ASP A 147 2.10 2.38 5.63
N VAL A 148 2.37 2.75 6.88
CA VAL A 148 2.45 4.15 7.31
C VAL A 148 3.51 4.92 6.53
N ALA A 149 4.66 4.32 6.28
CA ALA A 149 5.76 4.97 5.59
C ALA A 149 5.52 5.11 4.08
N ALA A 150 4.80 4.17 3.49
CA ALA A 150 4.46 4.20 2.07
C ALA A 150 3.30 5.16 1.74
N ARG A 151 2.61 5.67 2.75
CA ARG A 151 1.54 6.66 2.59
C ARG A 151 2.11 8.00 2.12
N GLY A 152 1.40 8.67 1.24
CA GLY A 152 1.83 9.96 0.69
C GLY A 152 3.09 9.91 -0.17
N ILE A 153 3.63 8.70 -0.46
CA ILE A 153 4.74 8.57 -1.39
C ILE A 153 4.18 8.47 -2.79
N ASP A 154 4.52 9.46 -3.60
CA ASP A 154 4.26 9.44 -5.03
C ASP A 154 5.25 8.50 -5.72
N ILE A 155 4.92 7.21 -5.73
CA ILE A 155 5.66 6.19 -6.47
C ILE A 155 4.79 5.75 -7.64
N GLU A 156 5.12 6.26 -8.80
CA GLU A 156 4.47 5.87 -10.05
C GLU A 156 5.31 4.85 -10.82
N GLY A 157 4.62 4.11 -11.68
CA GLY A 157 5.27 3.20 -12.63
C GLY A 157 5.91 1.97 -11.99
N LEU A 158 5.36 1.49 -10.86
CA LEU A 158 5.75 0.22 -10.29
C LEU A 158 5.19 -0.92 -11.15
N SER A 159 6.05 -1.86 -11.49
CA SER A 159 5.66 -3.08 -12.20
C SER A 159 4.98 -4.07 -11.26
N TYR A 160 5.42 -4.10 -10.00
CA TYR A 160 4.89 -5.03 -9.01
C TYR A 160 4.89 -4.47 -7.59
N VAL A 161 4.03 -5.07 -6.78
CA VAL A 161 3.97 -4.93 -5.32
C VAL A 161 4.07 -6.31 -4.69
N VAL A 162 4.92 -6.47 -3.67
CA VAL A 162 5.05 -7.71 -2.90
C VAL A 162 4.54 -7.51 -1.49
N HIS A 163 3.58 -8.32 -1.08
CA HIS A 163 3.17 -8.46 0.31
C HIS A 163 4.04 -9.56 0.95
N TYR A 164 5.24 -9.20 1.41
CA TYR A 164 6.13 -10.13 2.14
C TYR A 164 5.53 -10.57 3.46
N GLN A 165 4.76 -9.69 4.05
CA GLN A 165 3.83 -9.97 5.14
C GLN A 165 2.46 -9.40 4.74
N LEU A 166 1.40 -10.21 4.86
CA LEU A 166 0.05 -9.75 4.58
C LEU A 166 -0.33 -8.57 5.47
N PRO A 167 -1.08 -7.59 4.98
CA PRO A 167 -1.62 -6.52 5.81
C PRO A 167 -2.67 -7.09 6.79
N GLU A 168 -3.03 -6.27 7.79
CA GLU A 168 -4.01 -6.69 8.80
C GLU A 168 -5.44 -6.76 8.25
N ASN A 169 -5.75 -5.91 7.27
CA ASN A 169 -7.08 -5.80 6.68
C ASN A 169 -7.06 -5.60 5.16
N GLU A 170 -8.23 -5.68 4.55
CA GLU A 170 -8.47 -5.58 3.11
C GLU A 170 -8.21 -4.18 2.57
N GLU A 171 -8.43 -3.16 3.36
CA GLU A 171 -8.20 -1.76 2.97
C GLU A 171 -6.71 -1.50 2.75
N TYR A 172 -5.87 -1.93 3.68
CA TYR A 172 -4.42 -1.84 3.49
C TYR A 172 -3.93 -2.69 2.31
N TYR A 173 -4.56 -3.85 2.06
CA TYR A 173 -4.25 -4.64 0.87
C TYR A 173 -4.52 -3.84 -0.41
N THR A 174 -5.66 -3.18 -0.49
CA THR A 174 -6.03 -2.33 -1.63
C THR A 174 -5.06 -1.15 -1.80
N HIS A 175 -4.73 -0.45 -0.72
CA HIS A 175 -3.79 0.67 -0.74
C HIS A 175 -2.38 0.27 -1.18
N ARG A 176 -1.89 -0.91 -0.75
CA ARG A 176 -0.60 -1.46 -1.19
C ARG A 176 -0.65 -1.83 -2.66
N SER A 177 -1.64 -2.61 -3.07
CA SER A 177 -1.78 -3.08 -4.45
C SER A 177 -1.98 -1.91 -5.42
N GLY A 178 -2.68 -0.86 -5.00
CA GLY A 178 -2.86 0.37 -5.78
C GLY A 178 -1.57 1.19 -6.01
N ARG A 179 -0.40 0.73 -5.56
CA ARG A 179 0.90 1.33 -5.92
C ARG A 179 1.40 0.87 -7.28
N THR A 180 0.85 -0.20 -7.82
CA THR A 180 1.09 -0.63 -9.20
C THR A 180 -0.14 -0.36 -10.09
N ALA A 181 -0.05 -0.70 -11.36
CA ALA A 181 -1.12 -0.55 -12.36
C ALA A 181 -1.68 0.89 -12.49
N ARG A 182 -0.84 1.90 -12.37
CA ARG A 182 -1.23 3.31 -12.55
C ARG A 182 -1.06 3.78 -13.99
N ALA A 183 -1.71 4.89 -14.31
CA ALA A 183 -1.66 5.53 -15.64
C ALA A 183 -2.00 4.56 -16.79
N GLY A 184 -2.98 3.67 -16.57
CA GLY A 184 -3.46 2.75 -17.59
C GLY A 184 -2.60 1.51 -17.84
N LYS A 185 -1.47 1.35 -17.13
CA LYS A 185 -0.58 0.19 -17.23
C LYS A 185 -1.12 -0.99 -16.42
N GLU A 186 -0.69 -2.20 -16.77
CA GLU A 186 -0.89 -3.40 -15.95
C GLU A 186 0.14 -3.48 -14.83
N GLY A 187 -0.16 -4.25 -13.79
CA GLY A 187 0.74 -4.47 -12.68
C GLY A 187 0.44 -5.75 -11.91
N THR A 188 1.44 -6.23 -11.18
CA THR A 188 1.33 -7.45 -10.37
C THR A 188 1.32 -7.12 -8.89
N SER A 189 0.36 -7.69 -8.17
CA SER A 189 0.32 -7.69 -6.70
C SER A 189 0.48 -9.13 -6.22
N ILE A 190 1.62 -9.46 -5.63
CA ILE A 190 1.95 -10.82 -5.19
C ILE A 190 2.07 -10.90 -3.68
N ALA A 191 1.43 -11.91 -3.06
CA ALA A 191 1.54 -12.21 -1.64
C ALA A 191 2.36 -13.49 -1.42
N ILE A 192 3.40 -13.43 -0.58
CA ILE A 192 4.16 -14.61 -0.14
C ILE A 192 3.64 -14.98 1.25
N ILE A 193 2.88 -16.07 1.32
CA ILE A 193 2.10 -16.42 2.49
C ILE A 193 2.46 -17.80 3.07
N THR A 194 2.14 -17.98 4.35
CA THR A 194 2.17 -19.30 4.98
C THR A 194 0.85 -20.04 4.77
N PRO A 195 0.79 -21.37 4.95
CA PRO A 195 -0.45 -22.13 4.88
C PRO A 195 -1.57 -21.57 5.77
N ASN A 196 -1.23 -21.04 6.94
CA ASN A 196 -2.20 -20.45 7.88
C ASN A 196 -2.82 -19.15 7.38
N GLU A 197 -2.14 -18.44 6.47
CA GLU A 197 -2.59 -17.17 5.90
C GLU A 197 -3.52 -17.34 4.68
N VAL A 198 -3.68 -18.55 4.13
CA VAL A 198 -4.56 -18.83 2.98
C VAL A 198 -6.01 -18.38 3.26
N ARG A 199 -6.50 -18.60 4.48
CA ARG A 199 -7.85 -18.14 4.88
C ARG A 199 -7.99 -16.62 4.76
N GLN A 200 -6.93 -15.86 5.03
CA GLN A 200 -6.95 -14.41 4.89
C GLN A 200 -7.02 -13.98 3.42
N ILE A 201 -6.33 -14.67 2.52
CA ILE A 201 -6.45 -14.43 1.07
C ILE A 201 -7.90 -14.65 0.61
N ARG A 202 -8.55 -15.75 1.04
CA ARG A 202 -9.95 -16.03 0.68
C ARG A 202 -10.92 -14.98 1.24
N LYS A 203 -10.61 -14.41 2.41
CA LYS A 203 -11.36 -13.28 2.96
C LYS A 203 -11.25 -12.04 2.07
N TYR A 204 -10.03 -11.72 1.60
CA TYR A 204 -9.81 -10.60 0.68
C TYR A 204 -10.52 -10.79 -0.65
N GLU A 205 -10.48 -11.98 -1.25
CA GLU A 205 -11.23 -12.29 -2.49
C GLU A 205 -12.71 -11.93 -2.35
N LYS A 206 -13.31 -12.42 -1.26
CA LYS A 206 -14.74 -12.21 -1.01
C LYS A 206 -15.06 -10.73 -0.76
N TYR A 207 -14.28 -10.04 0.06
CA TYR A 207 -14.56 -8.67 0.45
C TYR A 207 -14.31 -7.66 -0.69
N LEU A 208 -13.23 -7.86 -1.43
CA LEU A 208 -12.81 -6.95 -2.50
C LEU A 208 -13.38 -7.33 -3.87
N SER A 209 -14.08 -8.45 -3.99
CA SER A 209 -14.60 -8.99 -5.26
C SER A 209 -13.48 -9.17 -6.31
N ILE A 210 -12.31 -9.67 -5.88
CA ILE A 210 -11.15 -9.96 -6.73
C ILE A 210 -10.84 -11.45 -6.72
N SER A 211 -10.06 -11.92 -7.69
CA SER A 211 -9.56 -13.30 -7.73
C SER A 211 -8.05 -13.31 -7.58
N PHE A 212 -7.55 -14.19 -6.72
CA PHE A 212 -6.13 -14.46 -6.60
C PHE A 212 -5.73 -15.72 -7.35
N ARG A 213 -4.72 -15.62 -8.18
CA ARG A 213 -4.09 -16.75 -8.82
C ARG A 213 -2.98 -17.31 -7.94
N GLU A 214 -3.10 -18.58 -7.56
CA GLU A 214 -2.00 -19.28 -6.89
C GLU A 214 -0.89 -19.58 -7.91
N ILE A 215 0.33 -19.22 -7.56
CA ILE A 215 1.53 -19.56 -8.34
C ILE A 215 2.44 -20.48 -7.51
N LYS A 216 3.18 -21.34 -8.18
CA LYS A 216 4.15 -22.24 -7.53
C LYS A 216 5.55 -21.65 -7.64
N ALA A 217 6.36 -21.80 -6.60
CA ALA A 217 7.79 -21.56 -6.69
C ALA A 217 8.36 -22.53 -7.75
N ARG A 218 9.13 -21.99 -8.66
CA ARG A 218 9.90 -22.81 -9.62
C ARG A 218 11.19 -23.26 -8.99
#